data_355df6bd01f4e950fcab7212011e2476
#
_entry.id   355df6bd01f4e950fcab7212011e2476
#
_cell.length_a   1.000
_cell.length_b   1.000
_cell.length_c   1.000
_cell.angle_alpha   90.00
_cell.angle_beta   90.00
_cell.angle_gamma   90.00
#
_symmetry.space_group_name_H-M   'P 1'
#
loop_
_entity.id
_entity.type
_entity.pdbx_description
1 polymer ?
#
loop_
_entity_poly.entity_id
_entity_poly.type
_entity_poly.pdbx_seq_one_letter_code
_entity_poly.pdbx_strand_id
1 'polypeptide(L)'
;VMTHRMTRVFPQLKNLKFDYVWGGYVDISLNRAPHWGRLGSNVYFAQGFSGHGIAATGLAGRIISEAIRGQASRLDIFEKIKHLPFPGGRVFRTPMLVAAMAWYKLRDAMF
;
A
#
# COMPACT_ATOMS: atom_id res chain seq x y z
N VAL A 1 -3.21 16.97 -13.20
CA VAL A 1 -1.94 16.24 -13.45
C VAL A 1 -2.20 14.90 -14.13
N MET A 2 -3.14 14.05 -13.64
CA MET A 2 -3.45 12.75 -14.25
C MET A 2 -3.98 12.85 -15.67
N THR A 3 -4.95 13.73 -15.92
CA THR A 3 -5.57 13.95 -17.24
C THR A 3 -4.53 14.26 -18.32
N HIS A 4 -3.58 15.16 -18.00
CA HIS A 4 -2.52 15.51 -18.95
C HIS A 4 -1.61 14.32 -19.31
N ARG A 5 -1.23 13.49 -18.32
CA ARG A 5 -0.43 12.28 -18.59
C ARG A 5 -1.22 11.24 -19.39
N MET A 6 -2.48 11.06 -19.05
CA MET A 6 -3.36 10.12 -19.72
C MET A 6 -3.55 10.49 -21.20
N THR A 7 -3.84 11.76 -21.50
CA THR A 7 -4.03 12.22 -22.88
C THR A 7 -2.75 12.25 -23.71
N ARG A 8 -1.58 12.28 -23.04
CA ARG A 8 -0.29 12.11 -23.70
C ARG A 8 -0.07 10.65 -24.13
N VAL A 9 -0.48 9.69 -23.32
CA VAL A 9 -0.34 8.24 -23.63
C VAL A 9 -1.47 7.77 -24.54
N PHE A 10 -2.67 8.29 -24.35
CA PHE A 10 -3.88 7.95 -25.08
C PHE A 10 -4.51 9.20 -25.71
N PRO A 11 -3.99 9.70 -26.84
CA PRO A 11 -4.48 10.94 -27.49
C PRO A 11 -5.97 10.90 -27.86
N GLN A 12 -6.51 9.71 -28.12
CA GLN A 12 -7.92 9.50 -28.44
C GLN A 12 -8.87 9.88 -27.30
N LEU A 13 -8.35 9.97 -26.06
CA LEU A 13 -9.13 10.33 -24.86
C LEU A 13 -9.11 11.85 -24.57
N LYS A 14 -8.54 12.67 -25.46
CA LYS A 14 -8.37 14.11 -25.25
C LYS A 14 -9.68 14.87 -25.03
N ASN A 15 -10.76 14.41 -25.63
CA ASN A 15 -12.06 15.06 -25.58
C ASN A 15 -13.02 14.43 -24.56
N LEU A 16 -12.55 13.48 -23.72
CA LEU A 16 -13.38 12.89 -22.68
C LEU A 16 -13.62 13.87 -21.55
N LYS A 17 -14.88 13.97 -21.16
CA LYS A 17 -15.28 14.66 -19.93
C LYS A 17 -15.26 13.66 -18.78
N PHE A 18 -14.60 14.03 -17.69
CA PHE A 18 -14.56 13.21 -16.47
C PHE A 18 -15.69 13.67 -15.56
N ASP A 19 -16.60 12.77 -15.23
CA ASP A 19 -17.68 13.05 -14.29
C ASP A 19 -17.17 12.99 -12.84
N TYR A 20 -16.19 12.11 -12.59
CA TYR A 20 -15.64 11.91 -11.24
C TYR A 20 -14.11 11.80 -11.27
N VAL A 21 -13.46 12.49 -10.36
CA VAL A 21 -12.01 12.41 -10.11
C VAL A 21 -11.80 12.33 -8.62
N TRP A 22 -11.10 11.30 -8.17
CA TRP A 22 -10.78 11.13 -6.75
C TRP A 22 -9.34 10.68 -6.56
N GLY A 23 -8.86 10.83 -5.35
CA GLY A 23 -7.54 10.36 -4.92
C GLY A 23 -7.65 9.68 -3.57
N GLY A 24 -6.61 8.96 -3.19
CA GLY A 24 -6.53 8.27 -1.90
C GLY A 24 -5.09 8.10 -1.45
N TYR A 25 -4.94 7.73 -0.19
CA TYR A 25 -3.66 7.37 0.39
C TYR A 25 -3.43 5.88 0.24
N VAL A 26 -2.18 5.51 -0.09
CA VAL A 26 -1.75 4.12 -0.15
C VAL A 26 -0.90 3.83 1.07
N ASP A 27 -1.25 2.78 1.81
CA ASP A 27 -0.45 2.28 2.90
C ASP A 27 0.68 1.41 2.35
N ILE A 28 1.92 1.88 2.50
CA ILE A 28 3.12 1.21 2.00
C ILE A 28 4.00 0.85 3.19
N SER A 29 4.18 -0.45 3.43
CA SER A 29 5.15 -0.96 4.39
C SER A 29 6.58 -0.81 3.86
N LEU A 30 7.57 -0.64 4.74
CA LEU A 30 8.97 -0.42 4.34
C LEU A 30 9.53 -1.60 3.53
N ASN A 31 9.18 -2.82 3.92
CA ASN A 31 9.58 -4.06 3.24
C ASN A 31 8.61 -4.48 2.13
N ARG A 32 7.56 -3.69 1.86
CA ARG A 32 6.45 -3.96 0.93
C ARG A 32 5.68 -5.25 1.21
N ALA A 33 5.95 -5.95 2.30
CA ALA A 33 5.19 -7.11 2.72
C ALA A 33 3.86 -6.68 3.38
N PRO A 34 2.80 -7.46 3.22
CA PRO A 34 1.53 -7.20 3.90
C PRO A 34 1.68 -7.39 5.40
N HIS A 35 1.02 -6.54 6.18
CA HIS A 35 1.00 -6.60 7.63
C HIS A 35 -0.37 -7.06 8.11
N TRP A 36 -0.50 -8.34 8.35
CA TRP A 36 -1.73 -8.99 8.80
C TRP A 36 -1.50 -9.68 10.13
N GLY A 37 -2.49 -9.62 10.99
CA GLY A 37 -2.36 -10.22 12.31
C GLY A 37 -3.58 -9.98 13.17
N ARG A 38 -3.36 -10.13 14.47
CA ARG A 38 -4.38 -9.92 15.51
C ARG A 38 -3.85 -9.09 16.66
N LEU A 39 -4.75 -8.40 17.30
CA LEU A 39 -4.54 -7.67 18.54
C LEU A 39 -5.40 -8.32 19.63
N GLY A 40 -4.76 -8.95 20.63
CA GLY A 40 -5.50 -9.73 21.62
C GLY A 40 -6.16 -10.96 21.03
N SER A 41 -7.33 -11.31 21.55
CA SER A 41 -8.03 -12.56 21.19
C SER A 41 -9.02 -12.44 20.04
N ASN A 42 -9.55 -11.25 19.77
CA ASN A 42 -10.72 -11.07 18.89
C ASN A 42 -10.64 -9.90 17.91
N VAL A 43 -9.53 -9.18 17.84
CA VAL A 43 -9.33 -8.09 16.88
C VAL A 43 -8.34 -8.53 15.82
N TYR A 44 -8.78 -8.61 14.59
CA TYR A 44 -7.96 -8.96 13.43
C TYR A 44 -7.72 -7.73 12.57
N PHE A 45 -6.55 -7.63 11.96
CA PHE A 45 -6.23 -6.53 11.07
C PHE A 45 -5.53 -7.01 9.81
N ALA A 46 -5.74 -6.29 8.72
CA ALA A 46 -5.02 -6.46 7.46
C ALA A 46 -4.71 -5.08 6.88
N GLN A 47 -3.44 -4.75 6.79
CA GLN A 47 -2.93 -3.48 6.29
C GLN A 47 -1.60 -3.68 5.55
N GLY A 48 -0.98 -2.61 5.06
CA GLY A 48 0.32 -2.66 4.40
C GLY A 48 0.26 -3.31 3.01
N PHE A 49 -0.83 -3.13 2.27
CA PHE A 49 -1.00 -3.74 0.95
C PHE A 49 -0.07 -3.17 -0.14
N SER A 50 0.62 -2.08 0.13
CA SER A 50 1.69 -1.51 -0.70
C SER A 50 1.32 -1.34 -2.19
N GLY A 51 0.06 -1.03 -2.48
CA GLY A 51 -0.48 -0.89 -3.84
C GLY A 51 -0.99 -2.18 -4.49
N HIS A 52 -0.85 -3.34 -3.84
CA HIS A 52 -1.30 -4.65 -4.35
C HIS A 52 -2.62 -5.11 -3.71
N GLY A 53 -3.42 -4.18 -3.16
CA GLY A 53 -4.63 -4.50 -2.38
C GLY A 53 -5.63 -5.37 -3.14
N ILE A 54 -5.88 -5.11 -4.42
CA ILE A 54 -6.85 -5.86 -5.22
C ILE A 54 -6.55 -7.37 -5.22
N ALA A 55 -5.29 -7.75 -5.44
CA ALA A 55 -4.89 -9.15 -5.43
C ALA A 55 -4.83 -9.75 -4.01
N ALA A 56 -4.40 -8.96 -3.02
CA ALA A 56 -4.09 -9.46 -1.68
C ALA A 56 -5.29 -9.48 -0.72
N THR A 57 -6.31 -8.63 -0.92
CA THR A 57 -7.46 -8.53 -0.01
C THR A 57 -8.30 -9.81 0.05
N GLY A 58 -8.50 -10.48 -1.08
CA GLY A 58 -9.21 -11.77 -1.12
C GLY A 58 -8.48 -12.84 -0.30
N LEU A 59 -7.15 -12.90 -0.42
CA LEU A 59 -6.33 -13.81 0.37
C LEU A 59 -6.35 -13.46 1.86
N ALA A 60 -6.24 -12.17 2.20
CA ALA A 60 -6.31 -11.69 3.57
C ALA A 60 -7.65 -12.07 4.24
N GLY A 61 -8.76 -11.82 3.54
CA GLY A 61 -10.09 -12.18 4.03
C GLY A 61 -10.23 -13.68 4.30
N ARG A 62 -9.72 -14.51 3.39
CA ARG A 62 -9.72 -15.96 3.57
C ARG A 62 -8.90 -16.39 4.79
N ILE A 63 -7.66 -15.90 4.93
CA ILE A 63 -6.77 -16.25 6.04
C ILE A 63 -7.35 -15.81 7.38
N ILE A 64 -7.91 -14.61 7.46
CA ILE A 64 -8.57 -14.09 8.67
C ILE A 64 -9.83 -14.93 9.00
N SER A 65 -10.63 -15.28 7.99
CA SER A 65 -11.78 -16.16 8.17
C SER A 65 -11.39 -17.55 8.72
N GLU A 66 -10.30 -18.13 8.22
CA GLU A 66 -9.74 -19.38 8.73
C GLU A 66 -9.30 -19.23 10.21
N ALA A 67 -8.63 -18.12 10.54
CA ALA A 67 -8.19 -17.84 11.91
C ALA A 67 -9.36 -17.67 12.89
N ILE A 68 -10.43 -16.97 12.49
CA ILE A 68 -11.66 -16.82 13.29
C ILE A 68 -12.32 -18.18 13.56
N ARG A 69 -12.22 -19.11 12.61
CA ARG A 69 -12.72 -20.48 12.75
C ARG A 69 -11.80 -21.43 13.51
N GLY A 70 -10.74 -20.92 14.14
CA GLY A 70 -9.78 -21.68 14.92
C GLY A 70 -8.61 -22.28 14.14
N GLN A 71 -8.45 -21.93 12.84
CA GLN A 71 -7.35 -22.38 11.99
C GLN A 71 -6.37 -21.22 11.72
N ALA A 72 -5.60 -20.82 12.73
CA ALA A 72 -4.78 -19.60 12.66
C ALA A 72 -3.39 -19.81 12.05
N SER A 73 -2.97 -21.02 11.72
CA SER A 73 -1.60 -21.34 11.30
C SER A 73 -1.07 -20.50 10.14
N ARG A 74 -1.94 -20.15 9.18
CA ARG A 74 -1.58 -19.29 8.04
C ARG A 74 -1.44 -17.82 8.45
N LEU A 75 -2.31 -17.33 9.35
CA LEU A 75 -2.20 -15.97 9.88
C LEU A 75 -0.93 -15.81 10.71
N ASP A 76 -0.57 -16.82 11.51
CA ASP A 76 0.63 -16.83 12.34
C ASP A 76 1.92 -16.66 11.52
N ILE A 77 1.93 -17.07 10.25
CA ILE A 77 3.06 -16.84 9.33
C ILE A 77 3.19 -15.34 9.03
N PHE A 78 2.07 -14.66 8.75
CA PHE A 78 2.09 -13.22 8.46
C PHE A 78 2.41 -12.39 9.70
N GLU A 79 1.96 -12.80 10.89
CA GLU A 79 2.30 -12.14 12.16
C GLU A 79 3.80 -12.15 12.46
N LYS A 80 4.54 -13.16 11.98
CA LYS A 80 6.00 -13.26 12.14
C LYS A 80 6.79 -12.34 11.24
N ILE A 81 6.18 -11.76 10.21
CA ILE A 81 6.85 -10.81 9.30
C ILE A 81 7.15 -9.54 10.09
N LYS A 82 8.43 -9.23 10.26
CA LYS A 82 8.86 -8.02 10.96
C LYS A 82 8.63 -6.79 10.09
N HIS A 83 7.88 -5.83 10.61
CA HIS A 83 7.66 -4.54 10.01
C HIS A 83 8.45 -3.47 10.77
N LEU A 84 9.45 -2.91 10.11
CA LEU A 84 10.23 -1.83 10.69
C LEU A 84 9.45 -0.52 10.59
N PRO A 85 9.44 0.31 11.65
CA PRO A 85 8.86 1.63 11.58
C PRO A 85 9.65 2.48 10.58
N PHE A 86 8.94 3.38 9.89
CA PHE A 86 9.60 4.28 8.95
C PHE A 86 10.62 5.17 9.69
N PRO A 87 11.86 5.33 9.16
CA PRO A 87 12.89 6.17 9.79
C PRO A 87 12.39 7.60 10.02
N GLY A 88 12.73 8.17 11.18
CA GLY A 88 12.32 9.53 11.56
C GLY A 88 10.99 9.60 12.31
N GLY A 89 10.34 8.48 12.59
CA GLY A 89 9.12 8.46 13.39
C GLY A 89 7.97 9.26 12.79
N ARG A 90 7.06 9.72 13.64
CA ARG A 90 5.84 10.41 13.22
C ARG A 90 6.08 11.81 12.63
N VAL A 91 7.10 12.51 13.14
CA VAL A 91 7.39 13.90 12.77
C VAL A 91 8.16 14.00 11.46
N PHE A 92 9.21 13.19 11.31
CA PHE A 92 10.11 13.28 10.15
C PHE A 92 9.71 12.36 8.99
N ARG A 93 8.69 11.52 9.14
CA ARG A 93 8.24 10.60 8.10
C ARG A 93 7.94 11.30 6.77
N THR A 94 7.17 12.38 6.80
CA THR A 94 6.77 13.10 5.58
C THR A 94 7.95 13.80 4.91
N PRO A 95 8.76 14.62 5.59
CA PRO A 95 9.92 15.24 4.95
C PRO A 95 10.95 14.23 4.44
N MET A 96 11.20 13.13 5.14
CA MET A 96 12.10 12.08 4.66
C MET A 96 11.54 11.36 3.42
N LEU A 97 10.24 11.11 3.37
CA LEU A 97 9.59 10.52 2.19
C LEU A 97 9.71 11.46 0.98
N VAL A 98 9.46 12.75 1.17
CA VAL A 98 9.60 13.77 0.11
C VAL A 98 11.04 13.82 -0.40
N ALA A 99 12.02 13.83 0.49
CA ALA A 99 13.45 13.84 0.13
C ALA A 99 13.83 12.58 -0.65
N ALA A 100 13.39 11.40 -0.20
CA ALA A 100 13.62 10.13 -0.90
C ALA A 100 12.98 10.12 -2.30
N MET A 101 11.75 10.58 -2.43
CA MET A 101 11.05 10.69 -3.73
C MET A 101 11.74 11.68 -4.67
N ALA A 102 12.21 12.83 -4.16
CA ALA A 102 12.98 13.79 -4.94
C ALA A 102 14.30 13.18 -5.44
N TRP A 103 15.00 12.47 -4.57
CA TRP A 103 16.24 11.77 -4.92
C TRP A 103 16.03 10.73 -6.03
N TYR A 104 15.02 9.85 -5.90
CA TYR A 104 14.73 8.86 -6.92
C TYR A 104 14.31 9.49 -8.25
N LYS A 105 13.50 10.56 -8.21
CA LYS A 105 13.12 11.32 -9.40
C LYS A 105 14.35 11.95 -10.10
N LEU A 106 15.29 12.48 -9.33
CA LEU A 106 16.54 13.04 -9.87
C LEU A 106 17.38 11.94 -10.51
N ARG A 107 17.56 10.82 -9.83
CA ARG A 107 18.28 9.66 -10.34
C ARG A 107 17.68 9.12 -11.64
N ASP A 108 16.36 8.97 -11.70
CA ASP A 108 15.65 8.49 -12.90
C ASP A 108 15.71 9.48 -14.07
N ALA A 109 16.04 10.75 -13.81
CA ALA A 109 16.25 11.76 -14.85
C ALA A 109 17.69 11.79 -15.38
N MET A 110 18.63 11.20 -14.62
CA MET A 110 20.07 11.16 -14.99
C MET A 110 20.46 9.85 -15.71
N PHE A 111 19.65 8.81 -15.59
CA PHE A 111 19.84 7.50 -16.20
C PHE A 111 18.61 7.07 -17.00
#